data_b73e0d4e793d4b325ede7865daa517f3
#
_entry.id   b73e0d4e793d4b325ede7865daa517f3
#
_cell.length_a   1.000
_cell.length_b   1.000
_cell.length_c   1.000
_cell.angle_alpha   90.00
_cell.angle_beta   90.00
_cell.angle_gamma   90.00
#
_symmetry.space_group_name_H-M   'P 1'
#
loop_
_entity.id
_entity.type
_entity.pdbx_description
1 polymer ?
#
loop_
_entity_poly.entity_id
_entity_poly.type
_entity_poly.pdbx_seq_one_letter_code
_entity_poly.pdbx_strand_id
1 'polypeptide(L)'
;MKYFLLPLGCQMNQSDTERVRTVLHNMGFTPTDNEEEATLLGIIACSVRQKGIDKVYTRIKKWNKQREQKNCITFVSGCILPADRERFLKLFDLVFTMNDLPELPDMIRQYGITIPTKLITDNGQQPTINIQRPLVPLFSKKDKINPSANMDRFWVIEPDHISDFEAFIPIQNGCNKFCTYCAVPYTRGREV
;
A
#
# COMPACT_ATOMS: atom_id res chain seq x y z
N MET A 1 -3.25 4.51 -16.27
CA MET A 1 -2.34 3.46 -15.75
C MET A 1 -3.14 2.46 -14.93
N LYS A 2 -2.79 1.15 -14.99
CA LYS A 2 -3.54 0.11 -14.27
C LYS A 2 -2.82 -0.30 -12.99
N TYR A 3 -3.58 -0.61 -11.94
CA TYR A 3 -3.06 -1.19 -10.71
C TYR A 3 -3.76 -2.51 -10.39
N PHE A 4 -3.03 -3.39 -9.71
CA PHE A 4 -3.54 -4.63 -9.14
C PHE A 4 -3.28 -4.65 -7.64
N LEU A 5 -4.31 -4.94 -6.83
CA LEU A 5 -4.21 -5.04 -5.37
C LEU A 5 -4.58 -6.45 -4.91
N LEU A 6 -3.73 -6.99 -4.04
CA LEU A 6 -3.92 -8.31 -3.43
C LEU A 6 -4.05 -8.18 -1.92
N PRO A 7 -5.27 -8.20 -1.36
CA PRO A 7 -5.47 -8.25 0.09
C PRO A 7 -5.16 -9.65 0.62
N LEU A 8 -4.21 -9.74 1.55
CA LEU A 8 -3.79 -10.98 2.20
C LEU A 8 -3.95 -10.85 3.72
N GLY A 9 -5.18 -10.95 4.23
CA GLY A 9 -5.39 -10.78 5.66
C GLY A 9 -6.83 -10.99 6.12
N CYS A 10 -7.29 -10.07 6.94
CA CYS A 10 -8.62 -10.05 7.54
C CYS A 10 -9.48 -8.92 6.93
N GLN A 11 -10.68 -8.74 7.46
CA GLN A 11 -11.60 -7.66 7.05
C GLN A 11 -10.99 -6.26 7.20
N MET A 12 -10.14 -6.05 8.21
CA MET A 12 -9.40 -4.80 8.34
C MET A 12 -8.48 -4.53 7.14
N ASN A 13 -7.85 -5.57 6.57
CA ASN A 13 -7.06 -5.41 5.35
C ASN A 13 -7.93 -5.17 4.10
N GLN A 14 -9.19 -5.60 4.10
CA GLN A 14 -10.14 -5.23 3.04
C GLN A 14 -10.42 -3.72 3.10
N SER A 15 -10.75 -3.19 4.29
CA SER A 15 -10.94 -1.76 4.47
C SER A 15 -9.69 -0.93 4.15
N ASP A 16 -8.48 -1.45 4.48
CA ASP A 16 -7.22 -0.84 4.05
C ASP A 16 -7.10 -0.78 2.53
N THR A 17 -7.48 -1.89 1.87
CA THR A 17 -7.45 -1.98 0.40
C THR A 17 -8.36 -0.95 -0.24
N GLU A 18 -9.55 -0.75 0.30
CA GLU A 18 -10.51 0.26 -0.18
C GLU A 18 -9.97 1.68 -0.05
N ARG A 19 -9.24 2.01 1.04
CA ARG A 19 -8.57 3.30 1.20
C ARG A 19 -7.41 3.48 0.21
N VAL A 20 -6.62 2.44 -0.01
CA VAL A 20 -5.57 2.47 -1.04
C VAL A 20 -6.17 2.70 -2.42
N ARG A 21 -7.31 2.07 -2.73
CA ARG A 21 -8.05 2.31 -3.99
C ARG A 21 -8.42 3.77 -4.14
N THR A 22 -8.99 4.40 -3.11
CA THR A 22 -9.31 5.84 -3.14
C THR A 22 -8.11 6.68 -3.55
N VAL A 23 -6.95 6.47 -2.92
CA VAL A 23 -5.74 7.23 -3.25
C VAL A 23 -5.31 6.98 -4.69
N LEU A 24 -5.31 5.73 -5.14
CA LEU A 24 -4.91 5.38 -6.51
C LEU A 24 -5.89 5.92 -7.56
N HIS A 25 -7.20 5.90 -7.29
CA HIS A 25 -8.21 6.49 -8.18
C HIS A 25 -8.04 8.00 -8.29
N ASN A 26 -7.77 8.69 -7.16
CA ASN A 26 -7.48 10.13 -7.16
C ASN A 26 -6.20 10.48 -7.93
N MET A 27 -5.28 9.52 -8.06
CA MET A 27 -4.08 9.62 -8.88
C MET A 27 -4.33 9.27 -10.36
N GLY A 28 -5.55 8.91 -10.76
CA GLY A 28 -5.90 8.53 -12.13
C GLY A 28 -5.50 7.10 -12.52
N PHE A 29 -5.20 6.24 -11.54
CA PHE A 29 -5.05 4.81 -11.81
C PHE A 29 -6.40 4.12 -11.91
N THR A 30 -6.49 3.08 -12.74
CA THR A 30 -7.68 2.23 -12.89
C THR A 30 -7.37 0.80 -12.41
N PRO A 31 -8.33 0.12 -11.76
CA PRO A 31 -8.12 -1.25 -11.31
C PRO A 31 -8.04 -2.23 -12.47
N THR A 32 -7.33 -3.35 -12.24
CA THR A 32 -7.34 -4.52 -13.12
C THR A 32 -7.25 -5.80 -12.31
N ASP A 33 -7.90 -6.85 -12.76
CA ASP A 33 -7.80 -8.20 -12.18
C ASP A 33 -6.63 -9.00 -12.77
N ASN A 34 -5.98 -8.45 -13.79
CA ASN A 34 -4.84 -9.09 -14.43
C ASN A 34 -3.51 -8.45 -13.98
N GLU A 35 -2.72 -9.21 -13.20
CA GLU A 35 -1.39 -8.78 -12.74
C GLU A 35 -0.46 -8.38 -13.89
N GLU A 36 -0.61 -9.01 -15.05
CA GLU A 36 0.27 -8.78 -16.19
C GLU A 36 0.04 -7.43 -16.87
N GLU A 37 -1.13 -6.84 -16.70
CA GLU A 37 -1.47 -5.54 -17.29
C GLU A 37 -1.16 -4.39 -16.33
N ALA A 38 -0.91 -4.70 -15.05
CA ALA A 38 -0.70 -3.70 -14.04
C ALA A 38 0.70 -3.08 -14.14
N THR A 39 0.75 -1.75 -14.03
CA THR A 39 1.99 -0.98 -13.86
C THR A 39 2.31 -0.76 -12.38
N LEU A 40 1.33 -0.94 -11.50
CA LEU A 40 1.47 -0.86 -10.05
C LEU A 40 0.87 -2.11 -9.42
N LEU A 41 1.69 -2.86 -8.69
CA LEU A 41 1.33 -4.12 -8.05
C LEU A 41 1.44 -3.96 -6.54
N GLY A 42 0.32 -4.09 -5.82
CA GLY A 42 0.24 -3.87 -4.38
C GLY A 42 -0.23 -5.09 -3.60
N ILE A 43 0.39 -5.31 -2.44
CA ILE A 43 -0.08 -6.29 -1.45
C ILE A 43 -0.46 -5.57 -0.17
N ILE A 44 -1.66 -5.85 0.33
CA ILE A 44 -2.07 -5.45 1.69
C ILE A 44 -1.91 -6.68 2.59
N ALA A 45 -0.81 -6.69 3.35
CA ALA A 45 -0.32 -7.86 4.08
C ALA A 45 -0.81 -7.91 5.53
N CYS A 46 -0.70 -9.09 6.13
CA CYS A 46 -0.97 -9.31 7.55
C CYS A 46 0.12 -10.20 8.17
N SER A 47 1.05 -9.59 8.91
CA SER A 47 2.10 -10.31 9.66
C SER A 47 1.57 -11.07 10.88
N VAL A 48 0.33 -10.82 11.30
CA VAL A 48 -0.31 -11.56 12.40
C VAL A 48 -0.54 -13.04 12.04
N ARG A 49 -0.62 -13.33 10.73
CA ARG A 49 -0.86 -14.68 10.22
C ARG A 49 0.33 -15.15 9.38
N GLN A 50 1.05 -16.17 9.86
CA GLN A 50 2.20 -16.73 9.14
C GLN A 50 1.86 -17.09 7.68
N LYS A 51 0.71 -17.74 7.46
CA LYS A 51 0.23 -18.07 6.09
C LYS A 51 0.04 -16.82 5.20
N GLY A 52 -0.27 -15.67 5.80
CA GLY A 52 -0.35 -14.40 5.07
C GLY A 52 1.03 -13.99 4.55
N ILE A 53 2.02 -14.01 5.42
CA ILE A 53 3.41 -13.66 5.09
C ILE A 53 4.02 -14.63 4.07
N ASP A 54 3.77 -15.93 4.20
CA ASP A 54 4.25 -16.93 3.22
C ASP A 54 3.69 -16.65 1.81
N LYS A 55 2.43 -16.24 1.72
CA LYS A 55 1.80 -15.81 0.46
C LYS A 55 2.46 -14.54 -0.10
N VAL A 56 2.81 -13.57 0.75
CA VAL A 56 3.54 -12.36 0.33
C VAL A 56 4.86 -12.74 -0.33
N TYR A 57 5.67 -13.59 0.32
CA TYR A 57 6.95 -14.05 -0.24
C TYR A 57 6.80 -14.82 -1.55
N THR A 58 5.78 -15.66 -1.65
CA THR A 58 5.50 -16.40 -2.90
C THR A 58 5.13 -15.43 -4.03
N ARG A 59 4.28 -14.45 -3.73
CA ARG A 59 3.80 -13.50 -4.74
C ARG A 59 4.90 -12.54 -5.20
N ILE A 60 5.68 -11.99 -4.28
CA ILE A 60 6.75 -11.06 -4.67
C ILE A 60 7.86 -11.73 -5.47
N LYS A 61 8.18 -12.99 -5.22
CA LYS A 61 9.12 -13.75 -6.05
C LYS A 61 8.65 -13.86 -7.51
N LYS A 62 7.34 -14.09 -7.72
CA LYS A 62 6.73 -14.08 -9.06
C LYS A 62 6.83 -12.70 -9.69
N TRP A 63 6.44 -11.65 -8.96
CA TRP A 63 6.44 -10.27 -9.47
C TRP A 63 7.85 -9.74 -9.78
N ASN A 64 8.85 -10.12 -9.00
CA ASN A 64 10.24 -9.73 -9.26
C ASN A 64 10.77 -10.31 -10.57
N LYS A 65 10.35 -11.52 -10.96
CA LYS A 65 10.66 -12.07 -12.30
C LYS A 65 9.96 -11.29 -13.42
N GLN A 66 8.73 -10.88 -13.21
CA GLN A 66 7.99 -10.04 -14.17
C GLN A 66 8.60 -8.64 -14.28
N ARG A 67 9.06 -8.08 -13.15
CA ARG A 67 9.67 -6.76 -13.06
C ARG A 67 10.96 -6.62 -13.88
N GLU A 68 11.70 -7.70 -14.07
CA GLU A 68 12.87 -7.73 -14.96
C GLU A 68 12.49 -7.55 -16.43
N GLN A 69 11.27 -7.88 -16.80
CA GLN A 69 10.76 -7.84 -18.17
C GLN A 69 9.83 -6.66 -18.45
N LYS A 70 9.21 -6.11 -17.40
CA LYS A 70 8.19 -5.05 -17.49
C LYS A 70 8.49 -3.92 -16.51
N ASN A 71 8.23 -2.69 -16.95
CA ASN A 71 8.28 -1.53 -16.09
C ASN A 71 7.05 -1.49 -15.16
N CYS A 72 7.13 -2.15 -14.00
CA CYS A 72 6.11 -2.09 -12.97
C CYS A 72 6.74 -1.76 -11.61
N ILE A 73 5.96 -1.11 -10.75
CA ILE A 73 6.32 -0.79 -9.36
C ILE A 73 5.58 -1.76 -8.45
N THR A 74 6.28 -2.26 -7.44
CA THR A 74 5.71 -3.16 -6.44
C THR A 74 5.67 -2.49 -5.08
N PHE A 75 4.57 -2.66 -4.34
CA PHE A 75 4.49 -2.18 -2.96
C PHE A 75 3.84 -3.17 -2.00
N VAL A 76 4.15 -3.01 -0.73
CA VAL A 76 3.48 -3.74 0.36
C VAL A 76 3.12 -2.79 1.49
N SER A 77 1.91 -2.95 2.02
CA SER A 77 1.39 -2.21 3.17
C SER A 77 0.48 -3.10 4.03
N GLY A 78 -0.18 -2.53 5.03
CA GLY A 78 -1.09 -3.24 5.95
C GLY A 78 -0.49 -3.46 7.33
N CYS A 79 -0.82 -4.60 7.97
CA CYS A 79 -0.32 -4.97 9.30
C CYS A 79 1.06 -5.64 9.20
N ILE A 80 2.12 -4.86 9.07
CA ILE A 80 3.49 -5.37 8.88
C ILE A 80 4.28 -5.19 10.18
N LEU A 81 4.84 -6.28 10.71
CA LEU A 81 5.76 -6.23 11.85
C LEU A 81 7.11 -5.60 11.45
N PRO A 82 7.81 -4.91 12.37
CA PRO A 82 9.11 -4.31 12.09
C PRO A 82 10.14 -5.30 11.49
N ALA A 83 10.18 -6.53 11.99
CA ALA A 83 11.07 -7.57 11.48
C ALA A 83 10.79 -7.99 10.03
N ASP A 84 9.50 -8.02 9.63
CA ASP A 84 9.11 -8.30 8.25
C ASP A 84 9.35 -7.10 7.35
N ARG A 85 9.19 -5.88 7.87
CA ARG A 85 9.43 -4.63 7.15
C ARG A 85 10.85 -4.55 6.60
N GLU A 86 11.86 -4.86 7.43
CA GLU A 86 13.26 -4.87 7.01
C GLU A 86 13.52 -5.84 5.85
N ARG A 87 12.84 -6.99 5.87
CA ARG A 87 12.94 -7.99 4.78
C ARG A 87 12.23 -7.51 3.52
N PHE A 88 11.05 -6.89 3.67
CA PHE A 88 10.26 -6.39 2.54
C PHE A 88 10.93 -5.23 1.83
N LEU A 89 11.67 -4.37 2.53
CA LEU A 89 12.47 -3.30 1.94
C LEU A 89 13.49 -3.79 0.89
N LYS A 90 13.91 -5.05 0.98
CA LYS A 90 14.82 -5.67 0.00
C LYS A 90 14.10 -6.28 -1.21
N LEU A 91 12.79 -6.44 -1.12
CA LEU A 91 11.99 -7.18 -2.10
C LEU A 91 11.04 -6.30 -2.90
N PHE A 92 10.49 -5.27 -2.26
CA PHE A 92 9.52 -4.34 -2.84
C PHE A 92 10.16 -3.00 -3.16
N ASP A 93 9.59 -2.28 -4.11
CA ASP A 93 10.02 -0.91 -4.41
C ASP A 93 9.54 0.07 -3.33
N LEU A 94 8.31 -0.14 -2.78
CA LEU A 94 7.73 0.68 -1.73
C LEU A 94 7.26 -0.19 -0.55
N VAL A 95 7.56 0.25 0.67
CA VAL A 95 7.05 -0.34 1.91
C VAL A 95 6.57 0.79 2.80
N PHE A 96 5.28 0.83 3.13
CA PHE A 96 4.69 1.89 3.94
C PHE A 96 3.63 1.35 4.90
N THR A 97 3.33 2.10 5.95
CA THR A 97 2.22 1.79 6.86
C THR A 97 0.94 2.47 6.39
N MET A 98 -0.21 2.05 6.89
CA MET A 98 -1.49 2.71 6.55
C MET A 98 -1.54 4.17 7.01
N ASN A 99 -0.76 4.54 8.01
CA ASN A 99 -0.64 5.95 8.43
C ASN A 99 0.12 6.81 7.43
N ASP A 100 0.96 6.20 6.59
CA ASP A 100 1.71 6.88 5.55
C ASP A 100 0.96 6.91 4.20
N LEU A 101 -0.23 6.32 4.13
CA LEU A 101 -1.02 6.24 2.90
C LEU A 101 -1.29 7.60 2.23
N PRO A 102 -1.52 8.72 2.96
CA PRO A 102 -1.64 10.04 2.34
C PRO A 102 -0.39 10.50 1.56
N GLU A 103 0.78 9.93 1.88
CA GLU A 103 2.06 10.25 1.22
C GLU A 103 2.35 9.34 0.01
N LEU A 104 1.51 8.31 -0.22
CA LEU A 104 1.68 7.37 -1.34
C LEU A 104 1.82 8.06 -2.71
N PRO A 105 1.06 9.14 -3.03
CA PRO A 105 1.23 9.84 -4.29
C PRO A 105 2.65 10.39 -4.48
N ASP A 106 3.24 10.96 -3.43
CA ASP A 106 4.59 11.52 -3.49
C ASP A 106 5.66 10.41 -3.57
N MET A 107 5.44 9.29 -2.89
CA MET A 107 6.30 8.12 -3.01
C MET A 107 6.30 7.58 -4.44
N ILE A 108 5.15 7.45 -5.08
CA ILE A 108 5.03 6.95 -6.46
C ILE A 108 5.64 7.94 -7.46
N ARG A 109 5.46 9.25 -7.27
CA ARG A 109 6.07 10.29 -8.12
C ARG A 109 7.60 10.21 -8.16
N GLN A 110 8.23 9.82 -7.05
CA GLN A 110 9.69 9.66 -6.98
C GLN A 110 10.23 8.55 -7.91
N TYR A 111 9.37 7.65 -8.38
CA TYR A 111 9.71 6.68 -9.43
C TYR A 111 9.52 7.22 -10.86
N GLY A 112 9.33 8.52 -11.03
CA GLY A 112 9.18 9.15 -12.34
C GLY A 112 7.81 8.94 -12.99
N ILE A 113 6.81 8.48 -12.22
CA ILE A 113 5.43 8.42 -12.69
C ILE A 113 4.83 9.83 -12.63
N THR A 114 4.69 10.46 -13.77
CA THR A 114 3.95 11.71 -13.92
C THR A 114 2.45 11.41 -13.85
N ILE A 115 1.83 11.87 -12.77
CA ILE A 115 0.38 11.78 -12.60
C ILE A 115 -0.22 13.03 -13.25
N PRO A 116 -1.18 12.90 -14.16
CA PRO A 116 -1.92 14.06 -14.65
C PRO A 116 -2.61 14.72 -13.46
N THR A 117 -2.16 15.89 -13.07
CA THR A 117 -2.92 16.72 -12.15
C THR A 117 -4.24 17.01 -12.83
N LYS A 118 -5.36 16.65 -12.20
CA LYS A 118 -6.72 16.85 -12.70
C LYS A 118 -7.10 18.34 -12.62
N LEU A 119 -6.33 19.17 -13.31
CA LEU A 119 -6.66 20.57 -13.60
C LEU A 119 -5.91 20.95 -14.88
N ILE A 120 -6.69 21.23 -15.91
CA ILE A 120 -6.33 22.00 -17.10
C ILE A 120 -5.89 21.20 -18.32
N THR A 121 -6.80 21.25 -19.30
CA THR A 121 -6.69 21.26 -20.75
C THR A 121 -6.31 19.98 -21.48
N ASP A 122 -7.29 19.60 -22.31
CA ASP A 122 -7.17 18.85 -23.55
C ASP A 122 -5.88 19.15 -24.31
N ASN A 123 -4.93 18.28 -24.18
CA ASN A 123 -3.95 17.99 -25.21
C ASN A 123 -3.52 16.54 -25.01
N GLY A 124 -4.02 15.65 -25.86
CA GLY A 124 -3.91 14.19 -25.82
C GLY A 124 -2.51 13.60 -25.78
N GLN A 125 -1.71 13.98 -24.79
CA GLN A 125 -0.43 13.34 -24.51
C GLN A 125 -0.66 12.18 -23.55
N GLN A 126 -0.49 10.97 -24.05
CA GLN A 126 -0.41 9.78 -23.23
C GLN A 126 0.76 9.91 -22.25
N PRO A 127 0.59 9.57 -20.97
CA PRO A 127 1.67 9.63 -20.00
C PRO A 127 2.78 8.65 -20.39
N THR A 128 3.95 9.18 -20.68
CA THR A 128 5.14 8.38 -20.94
C THR A 128 5.67 7.88 -19.60
N ILE A 129 5.69 6.57 -19.43
CA ILE A 129 6.18 5.94 -18.20
C ILE A 129 7.68 5.70 -18.37
N ASN A 130 8.48 6.54 -17.74
CA ASN A 130 9.91 6.28 -17.56
C ASN A 130 10.15 6.02 -16.05
N ILE A 131 10.09 4.75 -15.64
CA ILE A 131 10.30 4.38 -14.24
C ILE A 131 11.79 4.47 -13.94
N GLN A 132 12.17 5.55 -13.26
CA GLN A 132 13.52 5.71 -12.69
C GLN A 132 13.49 5.15 -11.28
N ARG A 133 14.12 3.99 -11.06
CA ARG A 133 14.22 3.40 -9.73
C ARG A 133 15.25 4.16 -8.91
N PRO A 134 14.88 4.67 -7.72
CA PRO A 134 15.85 5.19 -6.78
C PRO A 134 16.80 4.06 -6.32
N LEU A 135 18.05 4.40 -6.05
CA LEU A 135 19.08 3.45 -5.61
C LEU A 135 18.74 2.77 -4.27
N VAL A 136 17.84 3.34 -3.50
CA VAL A 136 17.39 2.81 -2.21
C VAL A 136 15.85 2.74 -2.22
N PRO A 137 15.25 1.63 -1.77
CA PRO A 137 13.80 1.55 -1.64
C PRO A 137 13.25 2.69 -0.78
N LEU A 138 12.18 3.33 -1.25
CA LEU A 138 11.55 4.40 -0.52
C LEU A 138 10.72 3.83 0.62
N PHE A 139 11.01 4.31 1.80
CA PHE A 139 10.19 4.07 2.99
C PHE A 139 9.85 5.40 3.64
N SER A 140 8.75 5.43 4.36
CA SER A 140 8.40 6.60 5.14
C SER A 140 9.51 6.90 6.15
N LYS A 141 10.08 8.10 6.08
CA LYS A 141 11.20 8.54 6.93
C LYS A 141 10.85 8.69 8.42
N LYS A 142 9.59 8.47 8.79
CA LYS A 142 9.13 8.63 10.19
C LYS A 142 9.27 7.33 10.98
N ASP A 143 10.50 6.81 11.08
CA ASP A 143 10.80 5.60 11.85
C ASP A 143 10.79 5.78 13.39
N LYS A 144 10.48 6.95 13.90
CA LYS A 144 10.18 7.12 15.31
C LYS A 144 8.67 6.96 15.47
N ILE A 145 8.27 5.81 16.00
CA ILE A 145 6.92 5.59 16.52
C ILE A 145 6.66 6.70 17.53
N ASN A 146 6.12 7.82 17.04
CA ASN A 146 5.48 8.80 17.90
C ASN A 146 4.00 8.40 17.93
N PRO A 147 3.56 7.67 18.96
CA PRO A 147 2.23 7.08 18.99
C PRO A 147 1.11 8.11 18.97
N SER A 148 1.43 9.38 19.27
CA SER A 148 0.45 10.43 19.42
C SER A 148 0.23 11.29 18.17
N ALA A 149 1.15 11.28 17.21
CA ALA A 149 1.15 12.30 16.15
C ALA A 149 0.43 11.90 14.85
N ASN A 150 0.00 10.64 14.69
CA ASN A 150 -0.53 10.14 13.41
C ASN A 150 -1.89 9.42 13.51
N MET A 151 -2.59 9.58 14.61
CA MET A 151 -3.82 8.82 14.86
C MET A 151 -4.96 9.20 13.92
N ASP A 152 -5.03 10.47 13.51
CA ASP A 152 -6.12 10.97 12.67
C ASP A 152 -5.93 10.66 11.16
N ARG A 153 -4.72 10.34 10.74
CA ARG A 153 -4.39 10.20 9.30
C ARG A 153 -5.04 8.98 8.64
N PHE A 154 -5.27 7.90 9.39
CA PHE A 154 -5.96 6.72 8.88
C PHE A 154 -7.41 7.05 8.46
N TRP A 155 -8.10 7.91 9.22
CA TRP A 155 -9.50 8.26 8.99
C TRP A 155 -9.72 9.36 7.95
N VAL A 156 -8.66 10.06 7.56
CA VAL A 156 -8.72 11.15 6.56
C VAL A 156 -9.11 10.65 5.17
N ILE A 157 -8.77 9.39 4.84
CA ILE A 157 -9.06 8.80 3.54
C ILE A 157 -10.34 7.99 3.63
N GLU A 158 -11.38 8.43 2.95
CA GLU A 158 -12.60 7.67 2.82
C GLU A 158 -12.38 6.41 1.97
N PRO A 159 -12.95 5.26 2.37
CA PRO A 159 -12.81 4.03 1.59
C PRO A 159 -13.64 4.08 0.29
N ASP A 160 -13.06 3.61 -0.80
CA ASP A 160 -13.78 3.33 -2.05
C ASP A 160 -14.23 1.86 -2.00
N HIS A 161 -15.47 1.66 -1.57
CA HIS A 161 -16.04 0.33 -1.38
C HIS A 161 -16.09 -0.46 -2.70
N ILE A 162 -15.69 -1.73 -2.62
CA ILE A 162 -15.64 -2.62 -3.79
C ILE A 162 -17.04 -3.12 -4.15
N SER A 163 -17.92 -3.21 -3.16
CA SER A 163 -19.29 -3.73 -3.29
C SER A 163 -20.32 -2.65 -2.97
N ASP A 164 -21.40 -2.62 -3.73
CA ASP A 164 -22.55 -1.76 -3.44
C ASP A 164 -23.41 -2.27 -2.27
N PHE A 165 -23.17 -3.51 -1.81
CA PHE A 165 -23.99 -4.19 -0.81
C PHE A 165 -23.23 -4.56 0.45
N GLU A 166 -21.90 -4.47 0.45
CA GLU A 166 -21.04 -4.86 1.56
C GLU A 166 -19.94 -3.83 1.79
N ALA A 167 -19.78 -3.40 3.05
CA ALA A 167 -18.70 -2.51 3.47
C ALA A 167 -18.06 -2.99 4.77
N PHE A 168 -16.73 -2.94 4.85
CA PHE A 168 -16.00 -3.21 6.09
C PHE A 168 -15.66 -1.89 6.77
N ILE A 169 -16.47 -1.52 7.76
CA ILE A 169 -16.31 -0.27 8.50
C ILE A 169 -15.50 -0.57 9.77
N PRO A 170 -14.23 -0.15 9.85
CA PRO A 170 -13.48 -0.26 11.10
C PRO A 170 -14.05 0.73 12.12
N ILE A 171 -14.37 0.23 13.30
CA ILE A 171 -14.84 1.04 14.42
C ILE A 171 -13.71 1.43 15.38
N GLN A 172 -12.54 0.83 15.17
CA GLN A 172 -11.34 1.05 15.97
C GLN A 172 -10.11 0.68 15.14
N ASN A 173 -9.05 1.48 15.25
CA ASN A 173 -7.73 1.16 14.70
C ASN A 173 -6.69 1.18 15.83
N GLY A 174 -5.78 0.17 15.87
CA GLY A 174 -4.79 0.05 16.92
C GLY A 174 -5.32 -0.59 18.22
N CYS A 175 -4.48 -0.63 19.26
CA CYS A 175 -4.84 -1.16 20.58
C CYS A 175 -3.86 -0.71 21.67
N ASN A 176 -4.38 -0.35 22.86
CA ASN A 176 -3.59 0.08 24.01
C ASN A 176 -3.30 -1.03 25.03
N LYS A 177 -3.74 -2.28 24.81
CA LYS A 177 -3.63 -3.35 25.80
C LYS A 177 -2.23 -3.98 25.90
N PHE A 178 -1.44 -3.93 24.82
CA PHE A 178 -0.06 -4.46 24.77
C PHE A 178 0.09 -5.88 25.33
N CYS A 179 -0.87 -6.77 25.05
CA CYS A 179 -0.77 -8.18 25.43
C CYS A 179 0.51 -8.79 24.83
N THR A 180 1.21 -9.63 25.61
CA THR A 180 2.54 -10.15 25.27
C THR A 180 2.65 -10.92 23.97
N TYR A 181 1.55 -11.51 23.51
CA TYR A 181 1.44 -12.30 22.27
C TYR A 181 0.84 -11.51 21.10
N CYS A 182 0.44 -10.26 21.31
CA CYS A 182 -0.37 -9.52 20.33
C CYS A 182 0.48 -8.59 19.47
N ALA A 183 0.35 -8.72 18.15
CA ALA A 183 1.06 -7.89 17.18
C ALA A 183 0.37 -6.55 16.87
N VAL A 184 -0.92 -6.37 17.26
CA VAL A 184 -1.72 -5.20 16.87
C VAL A 184 -1.10 -3.87 17.27
N PRO A 185 -0.62 -3.65 18.52
CA PRO A 185 0.01 -2.40 18.91
C PRO A 185 1.26 -2.05 18.10
N TYR A 186 1.97 -3.07 17.61
CA TYR A 186 3.21 -2.92 16.84
C TYR A 186 2.99 -2.71 15.34
N THR A 187 1.82 -3.10 14.83
CA THR A 187 1.49 -3.01 13.40
C THR A 187 0.50 -1.88 13.09
N ARG A 188 -0.37 -1.54 14.03
CA ARG A 188 -1.44 -0.55 13.91
C ARG A 188 -1.27 0.67 14.84
N GLY A 189 -0.37 0.57 15.80
CA GLY A 189 -0.17 1.60 16.79
C GLY A 189 -1.19 1.58 17.94
N ARG A 190 -1.33 2.74 18.60
CA ARG A 190 -2.30 2.93 19.68
C ARG A 190 -3.73 2.99 19.15
N GLU A 191 -4.65 2.76 20.04
CA GLU A 191 -6.08 2.82 19.78
C GLU A 191 -6.55 4.23 19.39
N VAL A 192 -7.35 4.27 18.32
CA VAL A 192 -8.01 5.47 17.79
C VAL A 192 -9.45 5.14 17.48
#